data_91a393f9648b8e13fc55d0be87e2d9e1
#
_entry.id   91a393f9648b8e13fc55d0be87e2d9e1
#
_cell.length_a   1.000
_cell.length_b   1.000
_cell.length_c   1.000
_cell.angle_alpha   90.00
_cell.angle_beta   90.00
_cell.angle_gamma   90.00
#
_symmetry.space_group_name_H-M   'P 1'
#
loop_
_entity.id
_entity.type
_entity.pdbx_description
1 polymer ?
#
loop_
_entity_poly.entity_id
_entity_poly.type
_entity_poly.pdbx_seq_one_letter_code
_entity_poly.pdbx_strand_id
1 'polypeptide(L)'
;RGQKVNHKKVQRIMKELGLKCLVRMKKYKSYKGAVGEIASNILDRQFTAEAPNEKWTTDISEFKLFGEKLYLSPVLDMFNGEIITYTIGSRPTFSLVSDMLEKALERLPEDHKLLMHSDQGWHYQMKQYRHALKARGVVQSMSRKGNCHDNSVMENFFGIMKSEFLYLKEFESVEQFKEELEKYMNYYNTKRIKAKLKMSPVQYRTQFTQAA
;
A
#
# COMPACT_ATOMS: atom_id res chain seq x y z
N ARG A 1 -6.99 28.14 -5.16
CA ARG A 1 -6.99 29.31 -6.08
C ARG A 1 -7.86 29.10 -7.34
N GLY A 2 -8.64 28.02 -7.48
CA GLY A 2 -9.73 27.85 -8.47
C GLY A 2 -9.40 27.89 -9.96
N GLN A 3 -8.15 28.03 -10.37
CA GLN A 3 -7.77 28.11 -11.78
C GLN A 3 -7.70 26.70 -12.41
N LYS A 4 -8.52 26.45 -13.44
CA LYS A 4 -8.41 25.27 -14.30
C LYS A 4 -7.28 25.47 -15.30
N VAL A 5 -6.22 24.67 -15.22
CA VAL A 5 -5.08 24.70 -16.14
C VAL A 5 -5.04 23.46 -16.99
N ASN A 6 -4.92 23.60 -18.31
CA ASN A 6 -4.80 22.48 -19.24
C ASN A 6 -3.44 21.77 -19.05
N HIS A 7 -3.46 20.43 -18.94
CA HIS A 7 -2.27 19.61 -18.76
C HIS A 7 -1.19 19.83 -19.86
N LYS A 8 -1.60 20.07 -21.11
CA LYS A 8 -0.66 20.38 -22.22
C LYS A 8 0.11 21.68 -21.96
N LYS A 9 -0.54 22.70 -21.38
CA LYS A 9 0.14 23.96 -20.97
C LYS A 9 1.16 23.70 -19.88
N VAL A 10 0.81 22.87 -18.88
CA VAL A 10 1.74 22.50 -17.80
C VAL A 10 2.95 21.74 -18.36
N GLN A 11 2.74 20.76 -19.24
CA GLN A 11 3.84 20.02 -19.88
C GLN A 11 4.77 20.92 -20.69
N ARG A 12 4.22 21.91 -21.44
CA ARG A 12 5.03 22.87 -22.17
C ARG A 12 5.89 23.71 -21.23
N ILE A 13 5.29 24.28 -20.19
CA ILE A 13 6.01 25.10 -19.20
C ILE A 13 7.09 24.28 -18.48
N MET A 14 6.79 23.04 -18.08
CA MET A 14 7.80 22.15 -17.47
C MET A 14 8.98 21.92 -18.42
N LYS A 15 8.71 21.71 -19.72
CA LYS A 15 9.76 21.55 -20.73
C LYS A 15 10.60 22.82 -20.90
N GLU A 16 9.97 24.00 -20.95
CA GLU A 16 10.65 25.32 -21.04
C GLU A 16 11.53 25.59 -19.81
N LEU A 17 11.09 25.17 -18.63
CA LEU A 17 11.82 25.31 -17.35
C LEU A 17 12.84 24.17 -17.10
N GLY A 18 13.02 23.25 -18.04
CA GLY A 18 13.91 22.08 -17.84
C GLY A 18 13.44 21.08 -16.80
N LEU A 19 12.21 21.20 -16.29
CA LEU A 19 11.65 20.32 -15.27
C LEU A 19 11.26 18.98 -15.90
N LYS A 20 11.75 17.89 -15.31
CA LYS A 20 11.45 16.52 -15.73
C LYS A 20 10.91 15.70 -14.56
N CYS A 21 9.98 14.79 -14.84
CA CYS A 21 9.59 13.78 -13.87
C CYS A 21 10.80 12.86 -13.61
N LEU A 22 11.28 12.82 -12.37
CA LEU A 22 12.42 11.99 -11.96
C LEU A 22 12.05 10.51 -11.84
N VAL A 23 10.77 10.19 -11.78
CA VAL A 23 10.25 8.84 -11.57
C VAL A 23 9.87 8.21 -12.91
N ARG A 24 10.60 7.17 -13.33
CA ARG A 24 10.23 6.31 -14.46
C ARG A 24 9.55 5.04 -13.93
N MET A 25 8.28 4.85 -14.27
CA MET A 25 7.57 3.60 -14.00
C MET A 25 8.21 2.46 -14.81
N LYS A 26 8.78 1.44 -14.14
CA LYS A 26 9.19 0.19 -14.79
C LYS A 26 7.96 -0.71 -14.96
N LYS A 27 7.83 -1.38 -16.12
CA LYS A 27 6.79 -2.40 -16.33
C LYS A 27 6.98 -3.53 -15.31
N TYR A 28 5.92 -3.83 -14.58
CA TYR A 28 5.82 -4.98 -13.68
C TYR A 28 5.94 -6.30 -14.46
N LYS A 29 6.71 -7.25 -13.95
CA LYS A 29 6.76 -8.64 -14.42
C LYS A 29 6.21 -9.54 -13.33
N SER A 30 5.03 -10.11 -13.53
CA SER A 30 4.43 -11.03 -12.58
C SER A 30 5.19 -12.36 -12.52
N TYR A 31 5.29 -12.94 -11.32
CA TYR A 31 5.81 -14.30 -11.09
C TYR A 31 4.85 -15.35 -11.72
N LYS A 32 5.41 -16.32 -12.45
CA LYS A 32 4.63 -17.32 -13.21
C LYS A 32 4.43 -18.66 -12.45
N GLY A 33 4.55 -18.72 -11.14
CA GLY A 33 4.38 -19.93 -10.35
C GLY A 33 2.96 -20.04 -9.75
N ALA A 34 2.33 -21.22 -9.85
CA ALA A 34 1.14 -21.54 -9.09
C ALA A 34 1.55 -22.27 -7.81
N VAL A 35 1.43 -21.61 -6.66
CA VAL A 35 1.78 -22.19 -5.36
C VAL A 35 0.64 -21.90 -4.39
N GLY A 36 -0.43 -22.70 -4.44
CA GLY A 36 -1.54 -22.58 -3.51
C GLY A 36 -2.88 -22.31 -4.18
N GLU A 37 -3.86 -21.81 -3.42
CA GLU A 37 -5.22 -21.56 -3.89
C GLU A 37 -5.45 -20.04 -4.08
N ILE A 38 -6.01 -19.71 -5.21
CA ILE A 38 -6.33 -18.33 -5.58
C ILE A 38 -7.77 -18.02 -5.19
N ALA A 39 -7.97 -16.98 -4.37
CA ALA A 39 -9.30 -16.50 -4.03
C ALA A 39 -9.92 -15.71 -5.20
N SER A 40 -11.25 -15.69 -5.25
CA SER A 40 -11.99 -14.89 -6.23
C SER A 40 -11.73 -13.40 -6.06
N ASN A 41 -11.81 -12.62 -7.13
CA ASN A 41 -11.76 -11.16 -7.06
C ASN A 41 -13.13 -10.62 -6.61
N ILE A 42 -13.30 -10.47 -5.30
CA ILE A 42 -14.54 -9.94 -4.70
C ILE A 42 -14.52 -8.41 -4.70
N LEU A 43 -13.33 -7.79 -4.58
CA LEU A 43 -13.19 -6.34 -4.60
C LEU A 43 -13.70 -5.70 -5.88
N ASP A 44 -13.48 -6.37 -7.01
CA ASP A 44 -13.90 -5.96 -8.37
C ASP A 44 -13.75 -4.46 -8.66
N ARG A 45 -12.59 -3.89 -8.27
CA ARG A 45 -12.25 -2.47 -8.43
C ARG A 45 -13.12 -1.48 -7.65
N GLN A 46 -13.91 -1.95 -6.71
CA GLN A 46 -14.67 -1.10 -5.80
C GLN A 46 -13.77 -0.59 -4.67
N PHE A 47 -12.84 0.31 -4.98
CA PHE A 47 -11.78 0.80 -4.09
C PHE A 47 -12.27 1.80 -3.04
N THR A 48 -13.54 2.11 -2.99
CA THR A 48 -14.13 2.95 -1.94
C THR A 48 -14.68 2.08 -0.81
N ALA A 49 -14.46 2.53 0.42
CA ALA A 49 -15.06 1.99 1.62
C ALA A 49 -15.85 3.09 2.33
N GLU A 50 -16.95 2.74 2.98
CA GLU A 50 -17.82 3.70 3.68
C GLU A 50 -17.41 3.89 5.13
N ALA A 51 -16.74 2.88 5.70
CA ALA A 51 -16.28 2.89 7.08
C ALA A 51 -14.82 2.35 7.20
N PRO A 52 -14.13 2.72 8.29
CA PRO A 52 -12.84 2.13 8.62
C PRO A 52 -12.94 0.60 8.77
N ASN A 53 -11.88 -0.12 8.37
CA ASN A 53 -11.77 -1.57 8.48
C ASN A 53 -12.81 -2.37 7.66
N GLU A 54 -13.40 -1.77 6.64
CA GLU A 54 -14.28 -2.47 5.68
C GLU A 54 -13.47 -3.16 4.59
N LYS A 55 -12.47 -2.46 4.04
CA LYS A 55 -11.62 -2.97 2.95
C LYS A 55 -10.17 -2.60 3.19
N TRP A 56 -9.34 -3.62 3.34
CA TRP A 56 -7.89 -3.46 3.38
C TRP A 56 -7.25 -4.03 2.14
N THR A 57 -6.09 -3.48 1.77
CA THR A 57 -5.26 -4.02 0.69
C THR A 57 -3.81 -4.14 1.13
N THR A 58 -3.10 -5.11 0.55
CA THR A 58 -1.70 -5.38 0.81
C THR A 58 -0.97 -5.76 -0.47
N ASP A 59 0.33 -5.54 -0.51
CA ASP A 59 1.26 -5.96 -1.55
C ASP A 59 2.70 -5.89 -1.02
N ILE A 60 3.66 -6.42 -1.77
CA ILE A 60 5.09 -6.36 -1.41
C ILE A 60 5.83 -5.47 -2.39
N SER A 61 6.59 -4.49 -1.88
CA SER A 61 7.50 -3.67 -2.68
C SER A 61 8.96 -3.98 -2.38
N GLU A 62 9.76 -4.17 -3.44
CA GLU A 62 11.22 -4.36 -3.36
C GLU A 62 11.93 -3.00 -3.46
N PHE A 63 12.94 -2.79 -2.62
CA PHE A 63 13.93 -1.72 -2.70
C PHE A 63 15.32 -2.31 -2.92
N LYS A 64 16.15 -1.60 -3.66
CA LYS A 64 17.55 -1.91 -3.85
C LYS A 64 18.38 -0.77 -3.28
N LEU A 65 19.08 -1.03 -2.19
CA LEU A 65 19.90 -0.07 -1.45
C LEU A 65 21.23 -0.73 -1.10
N PHE A 66 22.34 -0.05 -1.34
CA PHE A 66 23.69 -0.51 -0.98
C PHE A 66 24.04 -1.91 -1.52
N GLY A 67 23.53 -2.29 -2.70
CA GLY A 67 23.71 -3.64 -3.25
C GLY A 67 22.79 -4.71 -2.63
N GLU A 68 22.03 -4.38 -1.59
CA GLU A 68 21.11 -5.26 -0.91
C GLU A 68 19.67 -5.05 -1.37
N LYS A 69 18.81 -6.04 -1.10
CA LYS A 69 17.38 -5.98 -1.34
C LYS A 69 16.64 -5.89 -0.01
N LEU A 70 15.68 -4.99 0.05
CA LEU A 70 14.72 -4.89 1.14
C LEU A 70 13.30 -5.01 0.59
N TYR A 71 12.44 -5.63 1.37
CA TYR A 71 11.05 -5.88 1.01
C TYR A 71 10.14 -5.29 2.08
N LEU A 72 9.20 -4.47 1.65
CA LEU A 72 8.18 -3.85 2.50
C LEU A 72 6.82 -4.48 2.21
N SER A 73 6.14 -4.95 3.25
CA SER A 73 4.78 -5.49 3.18
C SER A 73 3.86 -4.68 4.09
N PRO A 74 3.13 -3.69 3.58
CA PRO A 74 2.16 -2.89 4.33
C PRO A 74 0.74 -3.42 4.18
N VAL A 75 -0.13 -3.05 5.13
CA VAL A 75 -1.59 -3.09 5.01
C VAL A 75 -2.13 -1.68 4.96
N LEU A 76 -2.94 -1.38 3.97
CA LEU A 76 -3.58 -0.09 3.76
C LEU A 76 -5.10 -0.21 3.87
N ASP A 77 -5.73 0.66 4.66
CA ASP A 77 -7.18 0.79 4.72
C ASP A 77 -7.69 1.66 3.57
N MET A 78 -8.58 1.10 2.74
CA MET A 78 -9.12 1.80 1.56
C MET A 78 -10.06 2.94 1.94
N PHE A 79 -10.59 2.98 3.16
CA PHE A 79 -11.46 4.04 3.65
C PHE A 79 -10.79 5.42 3.62
N ASN A 80 -9.62 5.51 4.23
CA ASN A 80 -8.88 6.76 4.36
C ASN A 80 -7.47 6.70 3.76
N GLY A 81 -7.00 5.50 3.38
CA GLY A 81 -5.65 5.22 2.88
C GLY A 81 -4.59 5.24 3.97
N GLU A 82 -4.95 4.99 5.21
CA GLU A 82 -4.03 4.82 6.33
C GLU A 82 -3.24 3.53 6.19
N ILE A 83 -1.96 3.57 6.49
CA ILE A 83 -1.16 2.36 6.67
C ILE A 83 -1.42 1.83 8.07
N ILE A 84 -2.19 0.74 8.15
CA ILE A 84 -2.54 0.10 9.41
C ILE A 84 -1.30 -0.47 10.09
N THR A 85 -0.50 -1.20 9.36
CA THR A 85 0.78 -1.74 9.81
C THR A 85 1.68 -2.07 8.63
N TYR A 86 2.93 -2.41 8.90
CA TYR A 86 3.86 -2.91 7.89
C TYR A 86 4.95 -3.78 8.53
N THR A 87 5.60 -4.57 7.71
CA THR A 87 6.85 -5.28 8.01
C THR A 87 7.88 -4.98 6.95
N ILE A 88 9.16 -5.03 7.34
CA ILE A 88 10.29 -4.90 6.44
C ILE A 88 11.29 -6.04 6.67
N GLY A 89 11.84 -6.59 5.61
CA GLY A 89 12.80 -7.70 5.68
C GLY A 89 13.75 -7.73 4.50
N SER A 90 14.84 -8.47 4.63
CA SER A 90 15.85 -8.65 3.58
C SER A 90 15.44 -9.67 2.52
N ARG A 91 14.39 -10.45 2.76
CA ARG A 91 13.90 -11.50 1.84
C ARG A 91 12.38 -11.50 1.81
N PRO A 92 11.75 -11.76 0.65
CA PRO A 92 10.29 -11.87 0.55
C PRO A 92 9.85 -13.27 1.00
N THR A 93 10.05 -13.59 2.25
CA THR A 93 9.65 -14.86 2.86
C THR A 93 8.19 -14.84 3.27
N PHE A 94 7.62 -16.01 3.55
CA PHE A 94 6.27 -16.07 4.10
C PHE A 94 6.16 -15.36 5.45
N SER A 95 7.21 -15.42 6.30
CA SER A 95 7.23 -14.71 7.59
C SER A 95 7.04 -13.21 7.44
N LEU A 96 7.60 -12.57 6.38
CA LEU A 96 7.37 -11.15 6.13
C LEU A 96 5.88 -10.81 6.05
N VAL A 97 5.08 -11.66 5.41
CA VAL A 97 3.64 -11.44 5.22
C VAL A 97 2.82 -11.94 6.42
N SER A 98 3.22 -13.05 7.05
CA SER A 98 2.52 -13.55 8.23
C SER A 98 2.64 -12.61 9.43
N ASP A 99 3.84 -12.07 9.69
CA ASP A 99 4.07 -11.12 10.79
C ASP A 99 3.33 -9.80 10.54
N MET A 100 3.27 -9.36 9.28
CA MET A 100 2.46 -8.20 8.90
C MET A 100 0.97 -8.46 9.14
N LEU A 101 0.46 -9.64 8.73
CA LEU A 101 -0.94 -10.00 8.90
C LEU A 101 -1.32 -10.10 10.38
N GLU A 102 -0.50 -10.73 11.21
CA GLU A 102 -0.72 -10.86 12.64
C GLU A 102 -0.87 -9.47 13.30
N LYS A 103 0.11 -8.57 13.07
CA LYS A 103 0.04 -7.19 13.55
C LYS A 103 -1.18 -6.41 13.04
N ALA A 104 -1.62 -6.69 11.82
CA ALA A 104 -2.82 -6.07 11.27
C ALA A 104 -4.08 -6.56 11.97
N LEU A 105 -4.20 -7.89 12.14
CA LEU A 105 -5.35 -8.52 12.78
C LEU A 105 -5.49 -8.17 14.28
N GLU A 106 -4.38 -7.91 14.97
CA GLU A 106 -4.39 -7.39 16.35
C GLU A 106 -5.06 -6.01 16.46
N ARG A 107 -4.98 -5.18 15.42
CA ARG A 107 -5.60 -3.85 15.36
C ARG A 107 -7.05 -3.89 14.88
N LEU A 108 -7.52 -5.02 14.41
CA LEU A 108 -8.86 -5.18 13.89
C LEU A 108 -9.84 -5.39 15.04
N PRO A 109 -10.91 -4.56 15.19
CA PRO A 109 -11.97 -4.79 16.15
C PRO A 109 -12.60 -6.18 15.99
N GLU A 110 -13.26 -6.69 17.04
CA GLU A 110 -13.94 -8.01 16.95
C GLU A 110 -15.17 -7.95 16.04
N ASP A 111 -15.94 -6.85 16.13
CA ASP A 111 -17.10 -6.61 15.25
C ASP A 111 -16.66 -5.91 13.97
N HIS A 112 -16.31 -6.70 12.96
CA HIS A 112 -15.88 -6.20 11.65
C HIS A 112 -16.44 -7.04 10.50
N LYS A 113 -16.45 -6.47 9.30
CA LYS A 113 -16.79 -7.14 8.03
C LYS A 113 -15.66 -6.91 7.00
N LEU A 114 -14.42 -7.22 7.40
CA LEU A 114 -13.24 -6.88 6.61
C LEU A 114 -13.11 -7.75 5.37
N LEU A 115 -12.88 -7.09 4.23
CA LEU A 115 -12.36 -7.67 2.99
C LEU A 115 -10.85 -7.35 2.90
N MET A 116 -10.00 -8.39 2.87
CA MET A 116 -8.57 -8.27 2.63
C MET A 116 -8.24 -8.58 1.17
N HIS A 117 -7.78 -7.58 0.43
CA HIS A 117 -7.39 -7.71 -0.98
C HIS A 117 -5.88 -7.75 -1.17
N SER A 118 -5.41 -8.58 -2.09
CA SER A 118 -4.00 -8.66 -2.50
C SER A 118 -3.87 -8.99 -3.99
N ASP A 119 -2.65 -8.94 -4.51
CA ASP A 119 -2.33 -9.60 -5.77
C ASP A 119 -2.33 -11.14 -5.61
N GLN A 120 -1.97 -11.86 -6.69
CA GLN A 120 -1.81 -13.31 -6.65
C GLN A 120 -0.40 -13.74 -6.22
N GLY A 121 0.29 -12.97 -5.38
CA GLY A 121 1.57 -13.37 -4.80
C GLY A 121 1.45 -14.70 -4.03
N TRP A 122 2.46 -15.57 -4.17
CA TRP A 122 2.43 -16.90 -3.56
C TRP A 122 2.23 -16.88 -2.04
N HIS A 123 2.69 -15.82 -1.37
CA HIS A 123 2.54 -15.61 0.08
C HIS A 123 1.05 -15.62 0.50
N TYR A 124 0.21 -14.94 -0.28
CA TYR A 124 -1.22 -14.78 -0.02
C TYR A 124 -2.03 -16.04 -0.38
N GLN A 125 -1.45 -16.95 -1.18
CA GLN A 125 -2.04 -18.23 -1.56
C GLN A 125 -1.77 -19.34 -0.54
N MET A 126 -0.83 -19.12 0.41
CA MET A 126 -0.44 -20.10 1.42
C MET A 126 -1.61 -20.47 2.35
N LYS A 127 -1.70 -21.76 2.68
CA LYS A 127 -2.75 -22.28 3.57
C LYS A 127 -2.77 -21.56 4.92
N GLN A 128 -1.60 -21.24 5.47
CA GLN A 128 -1.47 -20.55 6.75
C GLN A 128 -2.06 -19.13 6.69
N TYR A 129 -1.79 -18.37 5.62
CA TYR A 129 -2.35 -17.03 5.42
C TYR A 129 -3.87 -17.07 5.35
N ARG A 130 -4.41 -17.97 4.54
CA ARG A 130 -5.85 -18.17 4.38
C ARG A 130 -6.52 -18.60 5.67
N HIS A 131 -5.86 -19.49 6.43
CA HIS A 131 -6.37 -19.94 7.73
C HIS A 131 -6.42 -18.80 8.75
N ALA A 132 -5.39 -17.94 8.81
CA ALA A 132 -5.36 -16.78 9.70
C ALA A 132 -6.50 -15.80 9.39
N LEU A 133 -6.75 -15.49 8.11
CA LEU A 133 -7.88 -14.65 7.70
C LEU A 133 -9.22 -15.28 8.10
N LYS A 134 -9.41 -16.57 7.79
CA LYS A 134 -10.65 -17.28 8.10
C LYS A 134 -10.92 -17.37 9.60
N ALA A 135 -9.90 -17.59 10.41
CA ALA A 135 -10.02 -17.66 11.87
C ALA A 135 -10.51 -16.33 12.48
N ARG A 136 -10.26 -15.21 11.81
CA ARG A 136 -10.74 -13.88 12.20
C ARG A 136 -11.99 -13.43 11.43
N GLY A 137 -12.62 -14.31 10.63
CA GLY A 137 -13.80 -13.95 9.83
C GLY A 137 -13.54 -12.99 8.68
N VAL A 138 -12.26 -12.78 8.30
CA VAL A 138 -11.87 -11.88 7.21
C VAL A 138 -12.07 -12.56 5.85
N VAL A 139 -12.73 -11.86 4.93
CA VAL A 139 -12.94 -12.34 3.57
C VAL A 139 -11.72 -12.02 2.72
N GLN A 140 -11.16 -13.06 2.07
CA GLN A 140 -10.02 -12.87 1.16
C GLN A 140 -10.50 -12.55 -0.27
N SER A 141 -9.84 -11.58 -0.91
CA SER A 141 -10.01 -11.25 -2.31
C SER A 141 -8.66 -11.14 -2.99
N MET A 142 -8.54 -11.59 -4.24
CA MET A 142 -7.30 -11.48 -5.01
C MET A 142 -7.54 -10.83 -6.37
N SER A 143 -6.57 -10.06 -6.85
CA SER A 143 -6.55 -9.50 -8.19
C SER A 143 -6.66 -10.60 -9.26
N ARG A 144 -7.24 -10.28 -10.40
CA ARG A 144 -7.19 -11.15 -11.58
C ARG A 144 -5.76 -11.30 -12.08
N LYS A 145 -5.43 -12.46 -12.62
CA LYS A 145 -4.07 -12.77 -13.10
C LYS A 145 -3.60 -11.74 -14.13
N GLY A 146 -2.44 -11.15 -13.86
CA GLY A 146 -1.82 -10.17 -14.76
C GLY A 146 -2.53 -8.82 -14.85
N ASN A 147 -3.48 -8.54 -13.97
CA ASN A 147 -4.23 -7.29 -13.96
C ASN A 147 -3.81 -6.40 -12.79
N CYS A 148 -2.77 -5.58 -13.01
CA CYS A 148 -2.25 -4.65 -12.01
C CYS A 148 -3.29 -3.61 -11.55
N HIS A 149 -4.25 -3.25 -12.39
CA HIS A 149 -5.30 -2.29 -12.03
C HIS A 149 -6.21 -2.77 -10.90
N ASP A 150 -6.24 -4.06 -10.62
CA ASP A 150 -7.05 -4.61 -9.54
C ASP A 150 -6.44 -4.32 -8.15
N ASN A 151 -5.14 -3.94 -8.06
CA ASN A 151 -4.47 -3.50 -6.83
C ASN A 151 -3.91 -2.07 -6.94
N SER A 152 -4.56 -1.22 -7.72
CA SER A 152 -4.09 0.15 -8.03
C SER A 152 -3.93 1.05 -6.80
N VAL A 153 -4.65 0.79 -5.71
CA VAL A 153 -4.53 1.54 -4.44
C VAL A 153 -3.13 1.35 -3.84
N MET A 154 -2.63 0.10 -3.81
CA MET A 154 -1.27 -0.18 -3.33
C MET A 154 -0.20 0.33 -4.30
N GLU A 155 -0.41 0.18 -5.61
CA GLU A 155 0.50 0.75 -6.61
C GLU A 155 0.63 2.27 -6.45
N ASN A 156 -0.48 2.97 -6.20
CA ASN A 156 -0.48 4.40 -5.94
C ASN A 156 0.28 4.75 -4.64
N PHE A 157 0.04 4.02 -3.56
CA PHE A 157 0.77 4.22 -2.31
C PHE A 157 2.28 4.05 -2.52
N PHE A 158 2.72 2.96 -3.13
CA PHE A 158 4.14 2.74 -3.41
C PHE A 158 4.73 3.79 -4.35
N GLY A 159 3.97 4.25 -5.34
CA GLY A 159 4.39 5.35 -6.21
C GLY A 159 4.64 6.64 -5.44
N ILE A 160 3.72 7.02 -4.56
CA ILE A 160 3.84 8.20 -3.69
C ILE A 160 5.04 8.04 -2.76
N MET A 161 5.15 6.94 -2.04
CA MET A 161 6.25 6.68 -1.12
C MET A 161 7.62 6.73 -1.82
N LYS A 162 7.74 6.10 -2.99
CA LYS A 162 8.98 6.15 -3.76
C LYS A 162 9.31 7.59 -4.23
N SER A 163 8.32 8.36 -4.61
CA SER A 163 8.51 9.74 -5.08
C SER A 163 8.84 10.72 -3.96
N GLU A 164 8.19 10.59 -2.81
CA GLU A 164 8.30 11.54 -1.70
C GLU A 164 9.42 11.16 -0.71
N PHE A 165 9.80 9.89 -0.65
CA PHE A 165 10.77 9.39 0.32
C PHE A 165 12.00 8.79 -0.36
N LEU A 166 11.85 7.75 -1.21
CA LEU A 166 13.00 6.99 -1.70
C LEU A 166 13.88 7.77 -2.68
N TYR A 167 13.26 8.54 -3.60
CA TYR A 167 14.01 9.21 -4.67
C TYR A 167 14.49 10.62 -4.32
N LEU A 168 14.04 11.16 -3.20
CA LEU A 168 14.43 12.52 -2.75
C LEU A 168 15.46 12.48 -1.63
N LYS A 169 15.79 11.32 -1.10
CA LYS A 169 16.75 11.17 -0.01
C LYS A 169 17.92 10.29 -0.43
N GLU A 170 19.09 10.63 0.05
CA GLU A 170 20.24 9.76 0.07
C GLU A 170 20.31 9.10 1.45
N PHE A 171 20.62 7.82 1.48
CA PHE A 171 20.74 7.04 2.72
C PHE A 171 22.19 6.56 2.83
N GLU A 172 22.70 6.48 4.06
CA GLU A 172 24.07 6.05 4.36
C GLU A 172 24.14 4.56 4.70
N SER A 173 23.04 4.00 5.22
CA SER A 173 22.95 2.59 5.61
C SER A 173 21.52 2.05 5.50
N VAL A 174 21.39 0.73 5.59
CA VAL A 174 20.09 0.04 5.66
C VAL A 174 19.35 0.40 6.95
N GLU A 175 20.06 0.55 8.04
CA GLU A 175 19.51 0.93 9.34
C GLU A 175 18.91 2.33 9.28
N GLN A 176 19.67 3.29 8.75
CA GLN A 176 19.17 4.66 8.56
C GLN A 176 17.94 4.68 7.64
N PHE A 177 17.94 3.88 6.56
CA PHE A 177 16.77 3.77 5.70
C PHE A 177 15.54 3.28 6.47
N LYS A 178 15.67 2.29 7.36
CA LYS A 178 14.56 1.77 8.18
C LYS A 178 14.01 2.82 9.14
N GLU A 179 14.90 3.55 9.83
CA GLU A 179 14.51 4.64 10.74
C GLU A 179 13.78 5.77 9.99
N GLU A 180 14.31 6.17 8.85
CA GLU A 180 13.69 7.21 8.02
C GLU A 180 12.37 6.74 7.39
N LEU A 181 12.24 5.44 7.05
CA LEU A 181 10.99 4.85 6.60
C LEU A 181 9.93 4.91 7.70
N GLU A 182 10.28 4.60 8.95
CA GLU A 182 9.36 4.70 10.08
C GLU A 182 8.86 6.14 10.27
N LYS A 183 9.77 7.12 10.21
CA LYS A 183 9.41 8.55 10.26
C LYS A 183 8.49 8.93 9.09
N TYR A 184 8.77 8.41 7.89
CA TYR A 184 7.93 8.65 6.72
C TYR A 184 6.53 8.03 6.87
N MET A 185 6.42 6.80 7.38
CA MET A 185 5.12 6.16 7.61
C MET A 185 4.28 6.93 8.63
N ASN A 186 4.91 7.41 9.70
CA ASN A 186 4.24 8.28 10.66
C ASN A 186 3.80 9.60 10.03
N TYR A 187 4.67 10.27 9.26
CA TYR A 187 4.34 11.47 8.51
C TYR A 187 3.17 11.23 7.53
N TYR A 188 3.23 10.14 6.76
CA TYR A 188 2.19 9.77 5.79
C TYR A 188 0.81 9.62 6.46
N ASN A 189 0.78 8.94 7.60
CA ASN A 189 -0.46 8.68 8.33
C ASN A 189 -1.01 9.92 9.07
N THR A 190 -0.13 10.73 9.68
CA THR A 190 -0.56 11.76 10.64
C THR A 190 -0.50 13.19 10.11
N LYS A 191 0.35 13.47 9.11
CA LYS A 191 0.62 14.83 8.62
C LYS A 191 0.36 15.03 7.14
N ARG A 192 0.62 14.01 6.31
CA ARG A 192 0.47 14.12 4.86
C ARG A 192 -0.98 14.34 4.47
N ILE A 193 -1.28 15.48 3.86
CA ILE A 193 -2.64 15.82 3.41
C ILE A 193 -2.97 15.03 2.13
N LYS A 194 -4.04 14.23 2.17
CA LYS A 194 -4.62 13.60 0.98
C LYS A 194 -5.63 14.56 0.36
N ALA A 195 -5.44 14.95 -0.89
CA ALA A 195 -6.27 15.95 -1.57
C ALA A 195 -7.77 15.62 -1.52
N LYS A 196 -8.14 14.33 -1.66
CA LYS A 196 -9.54 13.86 -1.57
C LYS A 196 -10.14 14.05 -0.17
N LEU A 197 -9.34 13.87 0.88
CA LEU A 197 -9.78 13.95 2.28
C LEU A 197 -9.60 15.37 2.87
N LYS A 198 -8.76 16.21 2.26
CA LYS A 198 -8.34 17.54 2.74
C LYS A 198 -7.60 17.52 4.08
N MET A 199 -7.20 16.37 4.55
CA MET A 199 -6.48 16.13 5.80
C MET A 199 -5.67 14.83 5.73
N SER A 200 -4.95 14.50 6.80
CA SER A 200 -4.19 13.24 6.86
C SER A 200 -5.13 12.03 7.08
N PRO A 201 -4.67 10.81 6.72
CA PRO A 201 -5.45 9.59 6.93
C PRO A 201 -5.96 9.44 8.37
N VAL A 202 -5.10 9.56 9.36
CA VAL A 202 -5.48 9.41 10.78
C VAL A 202 -6.44 10.49 11.23
N GLN A 203 -6.24 11.77 10.84
CA GLN A 203 -7.19 12.84 11.15
C GLN A 203 -8.58 12.54 10.61
N TYR A 204 -8.67 12.04 9.37
CA TYR A 204 -9.95 11.69 8.76
C TYR A 204 -10.65 10.55 9.51
N ARG A 205 -9.93 9.49 9.88
CA ARG A 205 -10.47 8.39 10.70
C ARG A 205 -10.98 8.90 12.05
N THR A 206 -10.19 9.72 12.75
CA THR A 206 -10.55 10.26 14.06
C THR A 206 -11.83 11.09 14.00
N GLN A 207 -11.96 11.98 13.02
CA GLN A 207 -13.18 12.76 12.82
C GLN A 207 -14.40 11.87 12.53
N PHE A 208 -14.25 10.87 11.70
CA PHE A 208 -15.32 9.93 11.39
C PHE A 208 -15.79 9.17 12.65
N THR A 209 -14.84 8.66 13.45
CA THR A 209 -15.18 7.92 14.68
C THR A 209 -15.79 8.80 15.77
N GLN A 210 -15.49 10.10 15.81
CA GLN A 210 -16.09 11.04 16.76
C GLN A 210 -17.49 11.49 16.33
N ALA A 211 -17.82 11.38 15.04
CA ALA A 211 -19.12 11.77 14.48
C ALA A 211 -20.13 10.61 14.43
N ALA A 212 -19.68 9.37 14.62
CA ALA A 212 -20.50 8.16 14.67
C ALA A 212 -20.92 7.82 16.09
#